data_cb0bf4fd60712504115414751c8e333a
#
_entry.id   cb0bf4fd60712504115414751c8e333a
#
_cell.length_a   1.000
_cell.length_b   1.000
_cell.length_c   1.000
_cell.angle_alpha   90.00
_cell.angle_beta   90.00
_cell.angle_gamma   90.00
#
_symmetry.space_group_name_H-M   'P 1'
#
loop_
_entity.id
_entity.type
_entity.pdbx_description
1 polymer ?
#
loop_
_entity_poly.entity_id
_entity_poly.type
_entity_poly.pdbx_seq_one_letter_code
_entity_poly.pdbx_strand_id
1 'polypeptide(L)'
;MKSLTLIPGQLSLSQLRDVYSHPVNITLDSGAFAAIDESVACVNAILAEGRTAYGINTGFGLLAQTRISTEDLENLQRSLVLSHAAGVGEPLDDDLARLIMVLKINSLSRGFSGIRLSVIQALIGLVNAGVTPWIPAKGSVGASGDLAPLAHMSLTLIGEGKARVRGGDWLPATEALRQVGLEPITLAAKEGLALLNGTQASTAFALRGLFEAEDLFASAVVCGALTTEAALGSRRPFDARIHEVRGQRGQIDAAALYRHLLTEDSAISQSHHNCSKVQDPYSLRCQPQVMGACLTQXRQAAEVLXXEANAVSDNPLVFAAEGDVISGGNFHAEPVAMAADNXALAXAEIGSLSERRIALMMDSHMSQLPPFLVKNGGVNSGFMIAQVTAAALASENKALSHPHSVDSLPTSANQEDHVSMAPAAGRRLWAMAENTRGVLAVEWLAAAQGLDMREGLTTSPLLEEARHLLRERVPHYTQDRYFAPDIDNAIALLAARHLTRLLPAVLH
;
A
#
# COMPACT_ATOMS: atom_id res chain seq x y z
N MET A 1 -12.33 -15.07 10.37
CA MET A 1 -10.92 -15.29 10.01
C MET A 1 -10.89 -16.06 8.70
N LYS A 2 -10.15 -15.56 7.70
CA LYS A 2 -10.02 -16.24 6.39
C LYS A 2 -8.95 -17.32 6.49
N SER A 3 -9.16 -18.46 5.83
CA SER A 3 -8.16 -19.54 5.74
C SER A 3 -7.29 -19.35 4.51
N LEU A 4 -5.97 -19.52 4.67
CA LEU A 4 -5.00 -19.39 3.60
C LEU A 4 -4.02 -20.57 3.64
N THR A 5 -4.07 -21.43 2.62
CA THR A 5 -3.01 -22.42 2.39
C THR A 5 -1.89 -21.70 1.64
N LEU A 6 -0.78 -21.52 2.31
CA LEU A 6 0.35 -20.78 1.75
C LEU A 6 1.26 -21.75 0.98
N ILE A 7 1.29 -21.55 -0.34
CA ILE A 7 2.23 -22.23 -1.23
C ILE A 7 3.37 -21.24 -1.46
N PRO A 8 4.59 -21.54 -0.98
CA PRO A 8 5.66 -20.53 -1.00
C PRO A 8 5.98 -20.03 -2.40
N GLY A 9 6.10 -18.72 -2.52
CA GLY A 9 6.43 -18.06 -3.78
C GLY A 9 5.25 -17.88 -4.72
N GLN A 10 4.01 -18.15 -4.28
CA GLN A 10 2.84 -18.12 -5.15
C GLN A 10 1.68 -17.28 -4.62
N LEU A 11 1.95 -16.30 -3.74
CA LEU A 11 0.90 -15.42 -3.26
C LEU A 11 0.45 -14.48 -4.39
N SER A 12 -0.85 -14.42 -4.61
CA SER A 12 -1.44 -13.47 -5.56
C SER A 12 -1.67 -12.11 -4.89
N LEU A 13 -1.84 -11.08 -5.69
CA LEU A 13 -2.14 -9.73 -5.19
C LEU A 13 -3.45 -9.73 -4.38
N SER A 14 -4.44 -10.49 -4.82
CA SER A 14 -5.71 -10.63 -4.10
C SER A 14 -5.51 -11.27 -2.73
N GLN A 15 -4.69 -12.34 -2.64
CA GLN A 15 -4.38 -12.96 -1.36
C GLN A 15 -3.63 -12.00 -0.43
N LEU A 16 -2.69 -11.21 -0.97
CA LEU A 16 -1.96 -10.20 -0.19
C LEU A 16 -2.92 -9.13 0.35
N ARG A 17 -3.87 -8.68 -0.48
CA ARG A 17 -4.90 -7.73 -0.02
C ARG A 17 -5.77 -8.37 1.08
N ASP A 18 -6.14 -9.64 0.94
CA ASP A 18 -6.92 -10.35 1.97
C ASP A 18 -6.15 -10.44 3.29
N VAL A 19 -4.85 -10.77 3.23
CA VAL A 19 -3.98 -10.84 4.42
C VAL A 19 -3.92 -9.47 5.11
N TYR A 20 -3.79 -8.40 4.32
CA TYR A 20 -3.77 -7.05 4.87
C TYR A 20 -5.12 -6.68 5.50
N SER A 21 -6.22 -6.97 4.80
CA SER A 21 -7.55 -6.46 5.17
C SER A 21 -8.27 -7.26 6.25
N HIS A 22 -7.83 -8.50 6.52
CA HIS A 22 -8.58 -9.40 7.41
C HIS A 22 -7.65 -10.29 8.23
N PRO A 23 -8.02 -10.65 9.46
CA PRO A 23 -7.30 -11.72 10.17
C PRO A 23 -7.34 -13.01 9.35
N VAL A 24 -6.21 -13.73 9.31
CA VAL A 24 -6.06 -14.96 8.53
C VAL A 24 -5.59 -16.12 9.41
N ASN A 25 -5.95 -17.33 9.00
CA ASN A 25 -5.43 -18.57 9.56
C ASN A 25 -4.61 -19.26 8.46
N ILE A 26 -3.31 -19.37 8.68
CA ILE A 26 -2.36 -19.86 7.68
C ILE A 26 -2.03 -21.32 7.95
N THR A 27 -2.04 -22.11 6.89
CA THR A 27 -1.48 -23.46 6.86
C THR A 27 -0.41 -23.48 5.77
N LEU A 28 0.81 -23.83 6.13
CA LEU A 28 1.89 -23.95 5.16
C LEU A 28 1.72 -25.26 4.37
N ASP A 29 1.79 -25.17 3.05
CA ASP A 29 1.69 -26.35 2.19
C ASP A 29 2.85 -27.33 2.53
N SER A 30 2.50 -28.58 2.79
CA SER A 30 3.49 -29.59 3.20
C SER A 30 4.52 -29.88 2.10
N GLY A 31 4.23 -29.56 0.86
CA GLY A 31 5.19 -29.67 -0.23
C GLY A 31 6.44 -28.83 -0.04
N ALA A 32 6.39 -27.81 0.85
CA ALA A 32 7.54 -26.97 1.14
C ALA A 32 8.53 -27.59 2.15
N PHE A 33 8.10 -28.61 2.92
CA PHE A 33 8.87 -29.07 4.08
C PHE A 33 10.23 -29.63 3.69
N ALA A 34 10.30 -30.43 2.62
CA ALA A 34 11.54 -31.07 2.18
C ALA A 34 12.62 -30.03 1.86
N ALA A 35 12.28 -29.00 1.08
CA ALA A 35 13.27 -27.97 0.69
C ALA A 35 13.75 -27.17 1.93
N ILE A 36 12.85 -26.91 2.87
CA ILE A 36 13.22 -26.22 4.13
C ILE A 36 14.24 -27.08 4.88
N ASP A 37 13.93 -28.37 5.08
CA ASP A 37 14.81 -29.28 5.84
C ASP A 37 16.15 -29.48 5.13
N GLU A 38 16.18 -29.55 3.80
CA GLU A 38 17.40 -29.68 3.01
C GLU A 38 18.30 -28.45 3.19
N SER A 39 17.72 -27.24 3.24
CA SER A 39 18.50 -26.02 3.45
C SER A 39 19.14 -26.01 4.85
N VAL A 40 18.43 -26.50 5.87
CA VAL A 40 18.95 -26.61 7.24
C VAL A 40 20.09 -27.64 7.27
N ALA A 41 19.90 -28.79 6.62
CA ALA A 41 20.94 -29.85 6.55
C ALA A 41 22.22 -29.31 5.91
N CYS A 42 22.09 -28.47 4.87
CA CYS A 42 23.24 -27.82 4.22
C CYS A 42 24.02 -26.93 5.20
N VAL A 43 23.33 -26.09 5.98
CA VAL A 43 23.96 -25.25 7.00
C VAL A 43 24.67 -26.11 8.04
N ASN A 44 24.03 -27.16 8.53
CA ASN A 44 24.59 -28.04 9.52
C ASN A 44 25.85 -28.76 9.01
N ALA A 45 25.87 -29.16 7.74
CA ALA A 45 27.03 -29.77 7.11
C ALA A 45 28.22 -28.82 7.09
N ILE A 46 27.98 -27.55 6.73
CA ILE A 46 29.05 -26.52 6.74
C ILE A 46 29.65 -26.34 8.14
N LEU A 47 28.79 -26.33 9.16
CA LEU A 47 29.23 -26.20 10.54
C LEU A 47 30.06 -27.43 10.96
N ALA A 48 29.61 -28.64 10.64
CA ALA A 48 30.31 -29.88 10.98
C ALA A 48 31.66 -29.98 10.30
N GLU A 49 31.78 -29.48 9.07
CA GLU A 49 33.06 -29.47 8.33
C GLU A 49 34.00 -28.37 8.82
N GLY A 50 33.53 -27.45 9.66
CA GLY A 50 34.34 -26.35 10.17
C GLY A 50 34.65 -25.28 9.13
N ARG A 51 33.90 -25.25 8.01
CA ARG A 51 34.10 -24.22 6.97
C ARG A 51 33.65 -22.87 7.49
N THR A 52 34.36 -21.81 7.11
CA THR A 52 33.94 -20.43 7.40
C THR A 52 32.96 -19.98 6.31
N ALA A 53 31.79 -19.57 6.74
CA ALA A 53 30.76 -19.10 5.81
C ALA A 53 30.07 -17.86 6.38
N TYR A 54 30.06 -16.77 5.59
CA TYR A 54 29.45 -15.51 6.00
C TYR A 54 27.99 -15.74 6.37
N GLY A 55 27.58 -15.14 7.49
CA GLY A 55 26.20 -15.22 7.97
C GLY A 55 25.86 -16.50 8.68
N ILE A 56 26.76 -17.50 8.69
CA ILE A 56 26.57 -18.78 9.38
C ILE A 56 27.42 -18.81 10.65
N ASN A 57 28.73 -18.65 10.49
CA ASN A 57 29.66 -18.69 11.63
C ASN A 57 30.68 -17.55 11.62
N THR A 58 30.26 -16.38 11.13
CA THR A 58 31.08 -15.15 11.17
C THR A 58 30.27 -14.03 11.81
N GLY A 59 30.93 -12.93 12.15
CA GLY A 59 30.28 -11.66 12.46
C GLY A 59 29.66 -11.05 11.17
N PHE A 60 29.15 -9.84 11.29
CA PHE A 60 28.40 -9.19 10.20
C PHE A 60 29.01 -7.82 9.86
N GLY A 61 28.74 -7.32 8.65
CA GLY A 61 29.24 -6.04 8.19
C GLY A 61 30.77 -5.99 8.28
N LEU A 62 31.30 -4.99 8.96
CA LEU A 62 32.75 -4.86 9.17
C LEU A 62 33.35 -6.06 9.87
N LEU A 63 32.56 -6.81 10.66
CA LEU A 63 33.02 -7.97 11.42
C LEU A 63 32.91 -9.28 10.65
N ALA A 64 32.63 -9.23 9.35
CA ALA A 64 32.43 -10.42 8.51
C ALA A 64 33.64 -11.37 8.49
N GLN A 65 34.84 -10.86 8.80
CA GLN A 65 36.06 -11.69 8.84
C GLN A 65 36.27 -12.38 10.20
N THR A 66 35.46 -12.03 11.20
CA THR A 66 35.58 -12.59 12.55
C THR A 66 34.84 -13.92 12.64
N ARG A 67 35.55 -15.02 12.84
CA ARG A 67 34.93 -16.33 12.99
C ARG A 67 34.40 -16.50 14.42
N ILE A 68 33.17 -17.05 14.52
CA ILE A 68 32.47 -17.27 15.79
C ILE A 68 32.54 -18.78 16.13
N SER A 69 32.82 -19.12 17.40
CA SER A 69 32.85 -20.51 17.83
C SER A 69 31.44 -21.11 17.79
N THR A 70 31.37 -22.42 17.64
CA THR A 70 30.08 -23.13 17.63
C THR A 70 29.30 -22.88 18.94
N GLU A 71 30.05 -22.79 20.07
CA GLU A 71 29.44 -22.57 21.39
C GLU A 71 28.78 -21.22 21.52
N ASP A 72 29.22 -20.22 20.73
CA ASP A 72 28.68 -18.86 20.78
C ASP A 72 27.60 -18.59 19.73
N LEU A 73 27.29 -19.56 18.86
CA LEU A 73 26.36 -19.29 17.74
C LEU A 73 24.93 -18.96 18.21
N GLU A 74 24.43 -19.62 19.27
CA GLU A 74 23.10 -19.29 19.82
C GLU A 74 23.10 -17.89 20.42
N ASN A 75 24.16 -17.55 21.16
CA ASN A 75 24.31 -16.20 21.73
C ASN A 75 24.39 -15.16 20.62
N LEU A 76 25.09 -15.47 19.53
CA LEU A 76 25.22 -14.59 18.39
C LEU A 76 23.82 -14.29 17.78
N GLN A 77 22.98 -15.33 17.56
CA GLN A 77 21.68 -15.16 16.97
C GLN A 77 20.78 -14.27 17.85
N ARG A 78 20.76 -14.55 19.15
CA ARG A 78 20.01 -13.75 20.11
C ARG A 78 20.52 -12.30 20.16
N SER A 79 21.82 -12.11 20.26
CA SER A 79 22.44 -10.78 20.31
C SER A 79 22.15 -9.97 19.04
N LEU A 80 22.14 -10.63 17.89
CA LEU A 80 21.83 -10.00 16.62
C LEU A 80 20.41 -9.41 16.66
N VAL A 81 19.43 -10.21 17.07
CA VAL A 81 18.05 -9.74 17.18
C VAL A 81 17.95 -8.55 18.14
N LEU A 82 18.57 -8.69 19.32
CA LEU A 82 18.48 -7.63 20.34
C LEU A 82 19.11 -6.32 19.88
N SER A 83 20.30 -6.38 19.28
CA SER A 83 21.03 -5.16 18.89
C SER A 83 20.43 -4.47 17.69
N HIS A 84 19.73 -5.21 16.83
CA HIS A 84 19.12 -4.65 15.61
C HIS A 84 17.71 -4.11 15.87
N ALA A 85 17.09 -4.42 17.01
CA ALA A 85 15.76 -3.90 17.37
C ALA A 85 15.92 -2.48 17.92
N ALA A 86 16.23 -1.55 17.03
CA ALA A 86 16.61 -0.17 17.36
C ALA A 86 15.76 0.86 16.61
N GLY A 87 14.55 0.48 16.21
CA GLY A 87 13.63 1.37 15.53
C GLY A 87 12.95 2.35 16.48
N VAL A 88 12.33 3.39 15.90
CA VAL A 88 11.63 4.45 16.65
C VAL A 88 10.29 4.77 15.97
N GLY A 89 9.44 5.47 16.70
CA GLY A 89 8.15 5.95 16.19
C GLY A 89 6.98 5.08 16.67
N GLU A 90 5.80 5.42 16.22
CA GLU A 90 4.59 4.70 16.58
C GLU A 90 4.64 3.25 16.07
N PRO A 91 4.05 2.33 16.81
CA PRO A 91 3.99 0.95 16.34
C PRO A 91 3.08 0.82 15.12
N LEU A 92 3.43 -0.10 14.24
CA LEU A 92 2.58 -0.45 13.10
C LEU A 92 1.28 -1.07 13.60
N ASP A 93 0.20 -0.88 12.84
CA ASP A 93 -1.08 -1.49 13.15
C ASP A 93 -1.04 -3.02 12.92
N ASP A 94 -2.06 -3.71 13.44
CA ASP A 94 -2.13 -5.17 13.37
C ASP A 94 -2.13 -5.68 11.93
N ASP A 95 -2.80 -4.96 11.03
CA ASP A 95 -2.94 -5.38 9.65
C ASP A 95 -1.60 -5.36 8.93
N LEU A 96 -0.83 -4.30 9.13
CA LEU A 96 0.47 -4.15 8.50
C LEU A 96 1.51 -5.10 9.11
N ALA A 97 1.51 -5.26 10.43
CA ALA A 97 2.40 -6.22 11.10
C ALA A 97 2.10 -7.66 10.62
N ARG A 98 0.81 -8.00 10.48
CA ARG A 98 0.42 -9.31 9.95
C ARG A 98 0.94 -9.51 8.53
N LEU A 99 0.82 -8.48 7.68
CA LEU A 99 1.32 -8.58 6.30
C LEU A 99 2.83 -8.81 6.29
N ILE A 100 3.59 -8.08 7.11
CA ILE A 100 5.05 -8.28 7.23
C ILE A 100 5.37 -9.73 7.61
N MET A 101 4.67 -10.26 8.63
CA MET A 101 4.90 -11.64 9.09
C MET A 101 4.61 -12.65 7.98
N VAL A 102 3.50 -12.47 7.26
CA VAL A 102 3.12 -13.40 6.18
C VAL A 102 4.13 -13.34 5.03
N LEU A 103 4.59 -12.13 4.66
CA LEU A 103 5.63 -12.00 3.63
C LEU A 103 6.91 -12.70 4.07
N LYS A 104 7.29 -12.59 5.35
CA LYS A 104 8.49 -13.26 5.86
C LYS A 104 8.31 -14.79 5.86
N ILE A 105 7.17 -15.27 6.31
CA ILE A 105 6.85 -16.71 6.25
C ILE A 105 6.97 -17.21 4.80
N ASN A 106 6.41 -16.47 3.85
CA ASN A 106 6.44 -16.83 2.43
C ASN A 106 7.88 -16.99 1.93
N SER A 107 8.73 -16.00 2.20
CA SER A 107 10.13 -16.00 1.78
C SER A 107 10.92 -17.15 2.39
N LEU A 108 10.83 -17.30 3.72
CA LEU A 108 11.58 -18.33 4.45
C LEU A 108 11.16 -19.74 4.02
N SER A 109 9.90 -19.91 3.66
CA SER A 109 9.36 -21.24 3.29
C SER A 109 9.79 -21.71 1.91
N ARG A 110 10.48 -20.85 1.13
CA ARG A 110 11.00 -21.20 -0.20
C ARG A 110 12.17 -22.20 -0.14
N GLY A 111 12.77 -22.38 1.05
CA GLY A 111 13.84 -23.37 1.23
C GLY A 111 15.23 -22.91 0.82
N PHE A 112 15.51 -21.61 0.86
CA PHE A 112 16.82 -21.04 0.53
C PHE A 112 17.46 -20.30 1.70
N SER A 113 16.86 -20.37 2.90
CA SER A 113 17.27 -19.52 4.01
C SER A 113 18.02 -20.26 5.12
N GLY A 114 18.01 -21.59 5.12
CA GLY A 114 18.67 -22.37 6.15
C GLY A 114 18.05 -22.24 7.53
N ILE A 115 16.75 -22.00 7.59
CA ILE A 115 16.01 -21.81 8.84
C ILE A 115 15.07 -23.00 9.07
N ARG A 116 15.00 -23.48 10.32
CA ARG A 116 14.21 -24.67 10.66
C ARG A 116 12.72 -24.41 10.45
N LEU A 117 12.01 -25.47 10.00
CA LEU A 117 10.56 -25.45 9.88
C LEU A 117 9.88 -25.00 11.18
N SER A 118 10.43 -25.41 12.33
CA SER A 118 9.87 -25.04 13.65
C SER A 118 9.83 -23.52 13.86
N VAL A 119 10.83 -22.78 13.36
CA VAL A 119 10.84 -21.31 13.46
C VAL A 119 9.78 -20.70 12.56
N ILE A 120 9.64 -21.23 11.34
CA ILE A 120 8.58 -20.80 10.42
C ILE A 120 7.20 -21.06 11.05
N GLN A 121 7.03 -22.25 11.65
CA GLN A 121 5.77 -22.59 12.31
C GLN A 121 5.50 -21.69 13.53
N ALA A 122 6.54 -21.23 14.23
CA ALA A 122 6.37 -20.26 15.32
C ALA A 122 5.85 -18.93 14.81
N LEU A 123 6.37 -18.43 13.66
CA LEU A 123 5.82 -17.20 13.02
C LEU A 123 4.35 -17.41 12.61
N ILE A 124 4.04 -18.56 12.01
CA ILE A 124 2.67 -18.91 11.64
C ILE A 124 1.79 -18.91 12.90
N GLY A 125 2.31 -19.43 14.00
CA GLY A 125 1.60 -19.44 15.29
C GLY A 125 1.22 -18.02 15.75
N LEU A 126 2.15 -17.05 15.61
CA LEU A 126 1.84 -15.66 15.95
C LEU A 126 0.70 -15.12 15.11
N VAL A 127 0.77 -15.33 13.79
CA VAL A 127 -0.28 -14.84 12.86
C VAL A 127 -1.64 -15.47 13.23
N ASN A 128 -1.66 -16.78 13.39
CA ASN A 128 -2.92 -17.52 13.62
C ASN A 128 -3.53 -17.19 14.98
N ALA A 129 -2.72 -16.90 15.99
CA ALA A 129 -3.20 -16.51 17.31
C ALA A 129 -3.58 -15.03 17.41
N GLY A 130 -3.26 -14.24 16.37
CA GLY A 130 -3.53 -12.81 16.36
C GLY A 130 -2.58 -12.04 17.27
N VAL A 131 -1.32 -12.50 17.37
CA VAL A 131 -0.27 -11.80 18.13
C VAL A 131 0.42 -10.80 17.21
N THR A 132 0.42 -9.54 17.61
CA THR A 132 1.08 -8.46 16.87
C THR A 132 2.34 -8.02 17.60
N PRO A 133 3.53 -8.24 17.04
CA PRO A 133 4.76 -7.67 17.61
C PRO A 133 4.74 -6.14 17.57
N TRP A 134 5.38 -5.50 18.55
CA TRP A 134 5.61 -4.06 18.53
C TRP A 134 6.70 -3.76 17.52
N ILE A 135 6.33 -3.20 16.38
CA ILE A 135 7.28 -2.85 15.32
C ILE A 135 7.18 -1.33 15.11
N PRO A 136 8.18 -0.54 15.53
CA PRO A 136 8.18 0.90 15.26
C PRO A 136 8.24 1.18 13.76
N ALA A 137 7.59 2.27 13.35
CA ALA A 137 7.42 2.57 11.92
C ALA A 137 8.71 3.05 11.24
N LYS A 138 9.73 3.47 11.99
CA LYS A 138 10.94 4.11 11.43
C LYS A 138 12.20 3.43 11.96
N GLY A 139 13.23 3.30 11.10
CA GLY A 139 14.51 2.74 11.50
C GLY A 139 15.22 1.92 10.43
N SER A 140 14.62 1.78 9.25
CA SER A 140 15.24 1.06 8.15
C SER A 140 15.51 2.01 6.98
N VAL A 141 16.65 1.79 6.31
CA VAL A 141 16.99 2.47 5.06
C VAL A 141 16.89 1.53 3.85
N GLY A 142 16.46 0.29 4.06
CA GLY A 142 16.27 -0.68 2.98
C GLY A 142 17.56 -1.06 2.27
N ALA A 143 18.66 -1.19 3.02
CA ALA A 143 19.98 -1.52 2.47
C ALA A 143 20.25 -3.02 2.56
N SER A 144 20.52 -3.53 3.77
CA SER A 144 20.64 -4.98 4.03
C SER A 144 19.25 -5.56 4.33
N GLY A 145 18.25 -5.06 3.64
CA GLY A 145 16.87 -5.29 3.95
C GLY A 145 16.42 -4.44 5.13
N ASP A 146 15.33 -4.81 5.72
CA ASP A 146 14.63 -4.03 6.75
C ASP A 146 15.02 -4.53 8.13
N LEU A 147 16.30 -4.35 8.49
CA LEU A 147 16.87 -4.96 9.69
C LEU A 147 16.11 -4.60 10.97
N ALA A 148 15.92 -3.30 11.25
CA ALA A 148 15.31 -2.90 12.51
C ALA A 148 13.85 -3.38 12.65
N PRO A 149 12.95 -3.15 11.66
CA PRO A 149 11.58 -3.64 11.83
C PRO A 149 11.49 -5.16 11.90
N LEU A 150 12.32 -5.90 11.14
CA LEU A 150 12.28 -7.36 11.20
C LEU A 150 12.90 -7.88 12.51
N ALA A 151 13.86 -7.15 13.10
CA ALA A 151 14.38 -7.47 14.43
C ALA A 151 13.28 -7.29 15.48
N HIS A 152 12.53 -6.18 15.43
CA HIS A 152 11.40 -5.96 16.35
C HIS A 152 10.34 -7.06 16.19
N MET A 153 10.04 -7.47 14.96
CA MET A 153 9.15 -8.62 14.72
C MET A 153 9.67 -9.87 15.43
N SER A 154 10.98 -10.11 15.29
CA SER A 154 11.62 -11.34 15.78
C SER A 154 11.80 -11.37 17.30
N LEU A 155 11.82 -10.19 17.96
CA LEU A 155 11.89 -10.14 19.43
C LEU A 155 10.78 -10.97 20.05
N THR A 156 9.56 -10.89 19.52
CA THR A 156 8.41 -11.63 20.05
C THR A 156 8.67 -13.14 20.02
N LEU A 157 9.30 -13.64 18.96
CA LEU A 157 9.62 -15.08 18.85
C LEU A 157 10.53 -15.57 19.98
N ILE A 158 11.48 -14.73 20.41
CA ILE A 158 12.45 -15.11 21.44
C ILE A 158 12.03 -14.62 22.84
N GLY A 159 10.80 -14.14 22.97
CA GLY A 159 10.26 -13.74 24.29
C GLY A 159 10.74 -12.39 24.77
N GLU A 160 11.17 -11.51 23.86
CA GLU A 160 11.66 -10.18 24.19
C GLU A 160 10.74 -9.11 23.58
N GLY A 161 10.87 -7.88 24.06
CA GLY A 161 10.10 -6.75 23.55
C GLY A 161 8.65 -6.80 23.97
N LYS A 162 7.79 -6.22 23.15
CA LYS A 162 6.37 -6.09 23.42
C LYS A 162 5.54 -6.70 22.30
N ALA A 163 4.33 -7.14 22.64
CA ALA A 163 3.36 -7.63 21.67
C ALA A 163 1.95 -7.40 22.23
N ARG A 164 0.95 -7.51 21.38
CA ARG A 164 -0.44 -7.48 21.83
C ARG A 164 -1.24 -8.58 21.14
N VAL A 165 -2.35 -8.95 21.74
CA VAL A 165 -3.20 -10.01 21.20
C VAL A 165 -4.52 -9.38 20.73
N ARG A 166 -4.81 -9.54 19.45
CA ARG A 166 -6.09 -9.15 18.81
C ARG A 166 -6.51 -7.71 19.16
N GLY A 167 -5.59 -6.77 18.99
CA GLY A 167 -5.86 -5.35 19.22
C GLY A 167 -5.96 -4.93 20.67
N GLY A 168 -5.58 -5.81 21.61
CA GLY A 168 -5.58 -5.49 23.02
C GLY A 168 -4.40 -4.61 23.46
N ASP A 169 -4.13 -4.58 24.73
CA ASP A 169 -3.05 -3.78 25.30
C ASP A 169 -1.67 -4.33 24.92
N TRP A 170 -0.69 -3.45 24.82
CA TRP A 170 0.71 -3.83 24.63
C TRP A 170 1.27 -4.41 25.93
N LEU A 171 1.78 -5.63 25.85
CA LEU A 171 2.29 -6.42 26.98
C LEU A 171 3.75 -6.84 26.70
N PRO A 172 4.51 -7.21 27.73
CA PRO A 172 5.76 -7.94 27.48
C PRO A 172 5.49 -9.17 26.61
N ALA A 173 6.39 -9.45 25.66
CA ALA A 173 6.17 -10.52 24.67
C ALA A 173 5.87 -11.87 25.34
N THR A 174 6.59 -12.22 26.44
CA THR A 174 6.35 -13.48 27.15
C THR A 174 4.92 -13.59 27.65
N GLU A 175 4.35 -12.48 28.12
CA GLU A 175 2.98 -12.48 28.61
C GLU A 175 1.98 -12.62 27.47
N ALA A 176 2.20 -11.90 26.36
CA ALA A 176 1.34 -12.01 25.18
C ALA A 176 1.34 -13.44 24.63
N LEU A 177 2.52 -14.07 24.54
CA LEU A 177 2.65 -15.46 24.08
C LEU A 177 1.88 -16.40 25.00
N ARG A 178 2.07 -16.25 26.35
CA ARG A 178 1.40 -17.09 27.34
C ARG A 178 -0.12 -17.03 27.21
N GLN A 179 -0.67 -15.83 26.93
CA GLN A 179 -2.13 -15.66 26.78
C GLN A 179 -2.72 -16.54 25.67
N VAL A 180 -1.92 -16.88 24.65
CA VAL A 180 -2.38 -17.68 23.51
C VAL A 180 -1.77 -19.08 23.49
N GLY A 181 -1.10 -19.48 24.57
CA GLY A 181 -0.53 -20.82 24.67
C GLY A 181 0.71 -21.06 23.82
N LEU A 182 1.46 -20.00 23.51
CA LEU A 182 2.71 -20.10 22.76
C LEU A 182 3.90 -19.88 23.68
N GLU A 183 5.05 -20.42 23.30
CA GLU A 183 6.29 -20.32 24.07
C GLU A 183 7.38 -19.64 23.23
N PRO A 184 8.30 -18.92 23.87
CA PRO A 184 9.48 -18.41 23.17
C PRO A 184 10.33 -19.55 22.60
N ILE A 185 11.05 -19.25 21.51
CA ILE A 185 11.95 -20.21 20.87
C ILE A 185 13.41 -19.77 21.03
N THR A 186 14.33 -20.71 20.85
CA THR A 186 15.78 -20.43 20.79
C THR A 186 16.22 -20.57 19.33
N LEU A 187 16.96 -19.59 18.84
CA LEU A 187 17.42 -19.55 17.44
C LEU A 187 18.73 -20.34 17.30
N ALA A 188 18.86 -21.07 16.21
CA ALA A 188 20.05 -21.78 15.81
C ALA A 188 20.87 -20.96 14.80
N ALA A 189 22.02 -21.46 14.39
CA ALA A 189 22.92 -20.81 13.44
C ALA A 189 22.17 -20.34 12.19
N LYS A 190 22.48 -19.16 11.71
CA LYS A 190 21.88 -18.45 10.58
C LYS A 190 20.47 -17.93 10.83
N GLU A 191 19.73 -18.45 11.80
CA GLU A 191 18.30 -18.14 11.94
C GLU A 191 18.03 -16.68 12.29
N GLY A 192 18.90 -16.06 13.11
CA GLY A 192 18.78 -14.64 13.42
C GLY A 192 18.85 -13.80 12.14
N LEU A 193 19.90 -14.01 11.36
CA LEU A 193 20.08 -13.25 10.12
C LEU A 193 18.96 -13.54 9.11
N ALA A 194 18.54 -14.80 8.98
CA ALA A 194 17.45 -15.16 8.08
C ALA A 194 16.14 -14.41 8.43
N LEU A 195 15.88 -14.24 9.73
CA LEU A 195 14.70 -13.49 10.19
C LEU A 195 14.81 -11.99 9.92
N LEU A 196 15.99 -11.41 10.15
CA LEU A 196 16.18 -9.96 10.09
C LEU A 196 16.41 -9.42 8.68
N ASN A 197 17.00 -10.23 7.82
CA ASN A 197 17.45 -9.81 6.49
C ASN A 197 16.30 -9.98 5.51
N GLY A 198 16.01 -8.95 4.72
CA GLY A 198 14.95 -9.05 3.71
C GLY A 198 14.14 -7.78 3.59
N THR A 199 13.28 -7.74 2.57
CA THR A 199 12.56 -6.54 2.15
C THR A 199 11.10 -6.52 2.59
N GLN A 200 10.73 -7.37 3.56
CA GLN A 200 9.32 -7.61 3.87
C GLN A 200 8.60 -6.38 4.46
N ALA A 201 9.28 -5.58 5.28
CA ALA A 201 8.64 -4.38 5.83
C ALA A 201 8.42 -3.33 4.73
N SER A 202 9.47 -3.04 3.94
CA SER A 202 9.35 -2.12 2.80
C SER A 202 8.23 -2.55 1.85
N THR A 203 8.19 -3.85 1.54
CA THR A 203 7.19 -4.40 0.62
C THR A 203 5.78 -4.26 1.19
N ALA A 204 5.60 -4.55 2.48
CA ALA A 204 4.29 -4.40 3.14
C ALA A 204 3.85 -2.92 3.11
N PHE A 205 4.78 -2.00 3.39
CA PHE A 205 4.47 -0.57 3.36
C PHE A 205 3.99 -0.12 1.98
N ALA A 206 4.71 -0.55 0.94
CA ALA A 206 4.37 -0.21 -0.44
C ALA A 206 3.06 -0.90 -0.89
N LEU A 207 2.82 -2.15 -0.48
CA LEU A 207 1.57 -2.86 -0.79
C LEU A 207 0.36 -2.15 -0.18
N ARG A 208 0.45 -1.70 1.08
CA ARG A 208 -0.62 -0.89 1.67
C ARG A 208 -0.91 0.33 0.79
N GLY A 209 0.15 1.04 0.39
CA GLY A 209 0.01 2.20 -0.50
C GLY A 209 -0.63 1.85 -1.84
N LEU A 210 -0.26 0.71 -2.41
CA LEU A 210 -0.83 0.22 -3.68
C LEU A 210 -2.33 -0.06 -3.54
N PHE A 211 -2.74 -0.75 -2.46
CA PHE A 211 -4.14 -1.08 -2.24
C PHE A 211 -4.99 0.19 -2.08
N GLU A 212 -4.45 1.16 -1.34
CA GLU A 212 -5.13 2.45 -1.17
C GLU A 212 -5.19 3.23 -2.49
N ALA A 213 -4.11 3.21 -3.27
CA ALA A 213 -4.06 3.90 -4.57
C ALA A 213 -5.07 3.30 -5.56
N GLU A 214 -5.25 1.97 -5.55
CA GLU A 214 -6.26 1.32 -6.40
C GLU A 214 -7.67 1.81 -6.06
N ASP A 215 -7.99 1.86 -4.77
CA ASP A 215 -9.31 2.31 -4.32
C ASP A 215 -9.53 3.80 -4.65
N LEU A 216 -8.49 4.62 -4.49
CA LEU A 216 -8.55 6.05 -4.81
C LEU A 216 -8.67 6.28 -6.32
N PHE A 217 -7.96 5.49 -7.13
CA PHE A 217 -8.11 5.56 -8.59
C PHE A 217 -9.57 5.30 -9.00
N ALA A 218 -10.16 4.23 -8.49
CA ALA A 218 -11.55 3.89 -8.81
C ALA A 218 -12.51 5.00 -8.36
N SER A 219 -12.33 5.49 -7.12
CA SER A 219 -13.14 6.57 -6.58
C SER A 219 -13.00 7.84 -7.40
N ALA A 220 -11.79 8.15 -7.87
CA ALA A 220 -11.52 9.34 -8.68
C ALA A 220 -12.19 9.25 -10.05
N VAL A 221 -12.26 8.05 -10.65
CA VAL A 221 -12.97 7.86 -11.91
C VAL A 221 -14.47 8.15 -11.70
N VAL A 222 -15.07 7.64 -10.62
CA VAL A 222 -16.48 7.89 -10.31
C VAL A 222 -16.71 9.39 -10.07
N CYS A 223 -15.88 10.03 -9.25
CA CYS A 223 -16.01 11.47 -8.96
C CYS A 223 -15.84 12.31 -10.22
N GLY A 224 -14.89 11.94 -11.08
CA GLY A 224 -14.68 12.65 -12.34
C GLY A 224 -15.86 12.52 -13.29
N ALA A 225 -16.50 11.34 -13.34
CA ALA A 225 -17.70 11.13 -14.13
C ALA A 225 -18.87 11.97 -13.58
N LEU A 226 -19.04 11.98 -12.23
CA LEU A 226 -20.07 12.84 -11.59
C LEU A 226 -19.83 14.31 -11.93
N THR A 227 -18.58 14.77 -11.86
CA THR A 227 -18.25 16.16 -12.18
C THR A 227 -18.53 16.49 -13.66
N THR A 228 -18.24 15.55 -14.57
CA THR A 228 -18.54 15.72 -15.98
C THR A 228 -20.03 15.99 -16.18
N GLU A 229 -20.88 15.21 -15.50
CA GLU A 229 -22.35 15.42 -15.58
C GLU A 229 -22.77 16.73 -14.91
N ALA A 230 -22.27 17.01 -13.69
CA ALA A 230 -22.64 18.21 -12.95
C ALA A 230 -22.29 19.50 -13.73
N ALA A 231 -21.14 19.50 -14.41
CA ALA A 231 -20.66 20.66 -15.18
C ALA A 231 -21.16 20.69 -16.63
N LEU A 232 -22.07 19.78 -17.00
CA LEU A 232 -22.58 19.64 -18.38
C LEU A 232 -21.43 19.43 -19.38
N GLY A 233 -20.52 18.55 -19.02
CA GLY A 233 -19.36 18.22 -19.86
C GLY A 233 -19.74 17.27 -21.00
N SER A 234 -18.97 17.34 -22.07
CA SER A 234 -19.18 16.48 -23.24
C SER A 234 -18.70 15.04 -22.94
N ARG A 235 -19.45 14.06 -23.41
CA ARG A 235 -19.07 12.65 -23.35
C ARG A 235 -18.19 12.22 -24.53
N ARG A 236 -18.10 13.05 -25.59
CA ARG A 236 -17.35 12.72 -26.80
C ARG A 236 -15.87 12.39 -26.54
N PRO A 237 -15.19 13.05 -25.59
CA PRO A 237 -13.79 12.70 -25.31
C PRO A 237 -13.57 11.28 -24.79
N PHE A 238 -14.60 10.57 -24.36
CA PHE A 238 -14.51 9.20 -23.87
C PHE A 238 -14.72 8.14 -24.97
N ASP A 239 -14.95 8.55 -26.23
CA ASP A 239 -15.15 7.65 -27.37
C ASP A 239 -13.96 6.72 -27.54
N ALA A 240 -14.23 5.41 -27.66
CA ALA A 240 -13.19 4.37 -27.69
C ALA A 240 -12.14 4.61 -28.79
N ARG A 241 -12.59 5.10 -29.95
CA ARG A 241 -11.72 5.30 -31.11
C ARG A 241 -10.55 6.25 -30.83
N ILE A 242 -10.79 7.29 -30.01
CA ILE A 242 -9.74 8.26 -29.64
C ILE A 242 -8.58 7.54 -28.95
N HIS A 243 -8.91 6.64 -28.03
CA HIS A 243 -7.94 5.98 -27.16
C HIS A 243 -7.27 4.82 -27.87
N GLU A 244 -8.01 4.11 -28.70
CA GLU A 244 -7.49 2.99 -29.49
C GLU A 244 -6.40 3.47 -30.48
N VAL A 245 -6.61 4.59 -31.17
CA VAL A 245 -5.61 5.07 -32.13
C VAL A 245 -4.36 5.61 -31.46
N ARG A 246 -4.43 6.00 -30.19
CA ARG A 246 -3.24 6.39 -29.42
C ARG A 246 -2.49 5.17 -28.90
N GLY A 247 -3.20 4.09 -28.53
CA GLY A 247 -2.60 2.81 -28.19
C GLY A 247 -2.12 2.65 -26.75
N GLN A 248 -2.24 3.65 -25.89
CA GLN A 248 -1.82 3.54 -24.48
C GLN A 248 -2.85 2.70 -23.73
N ARG A 249 -2.45 1.49 -23.28
CA ARG A 249 -3.37 0.53 -22.67
C ARG A 249 -4.12 1.10 -21.46
N GLY A 250 -3.39 1.76 -20.54
CA GLY A 250 -4.04 2.36 -19.37
C GLY A 250 -5.10 3.38 -19.74
N GLN A 251 -4.85 4.16 -20.80
CA GLN A 251 -5.81 5.15 -21.28
C GLN A 251 -7.04 4.48 -21.88
N ILE A 252 -6.87 3.42 -22.65
CA ILE A 252 -7.97 2.65 -23.24
C ILE A 252 -8.86 2.12 -22.12
N ASP A 253 -8.25 1.52 -21.10
CA ASP A 253 -8.98 0.95 -19.98
C ASP A 253 -9.69 2.04 -19.15
N ALA A 254 -9.00 3.16 -18.86
CA ALA A 254 -9.61 4.26 -18.12
C ALA A 254 -10.83 4.83 -18.88
N ALA A 255 -10.70 5.01 -20.19
CA ALA A 255 -11.82 5.48 -21.01
C ALA A 255 -13.01 4.51 -20.95
N ALA A 256 -12.75 3.20 -20.93
CA ALA A 256 -13.79 2.19 -20.81
C ALA A 256 -14.52 2.31 -19.47
N LEU A 257 -13.80 2.60 -18.38
CA LEU A 257 -14.42 2.81 -17.06
C LEU A 257 -15.35 4.03 -17.09
N TYR A 258 -14.93 5.12 -17.71
CA TYR A 258 -15.79 6.32 -17.86
C TYR A 258 -17.05 6.00 -18.68
N ARG A 259 -16.91 5.26 -19.79
CA ARG A 259 -18.08 4.86 -20.59
C ARG A 259 -19.01 3.92 -19.82
N HIS A 260 -18.46 3.07 -18.94
CA HIS A 260 -19.26 2.20 -18.06
C HIS A 260 -20.18 3.03 -17.14
N LEU A 261 -19.68 4.17 -16.68
CA LEU A 261 -20.43 5.06 -15.77
C LEU A 261 -21.34 6.03 -16.52
N LEU A 262 -20.90 6.54 -17.67
CA LEU A 262 -21.58 7.61 -18.44
C LEU A 262 -22.43 6.97 -19.56
N THR A 263 -23.54 6.36 -19.16
CA THR A 263 -24.40 5.64 -20.12
C THR A 263 -25.45 6.56 -20.76
N GLU A 264 -26.06 6.10 -21.84
CA GLU A 264 -26.97 6.93 -22.68
C GLU A 264 -28.27 7.33 -21.97
N ASP A 265 -28.62 6.68 -20.88
CA ASP A 265 -29.85 6.93 -20.14
C ASP A 265 -29.72 8.04 -19.09
N SER A 266 -29.04 9.13 -19.47
CA SER A 266 -28.84 10.30 -18.62
C SER A 266 -29.62 11.48 -19.21
N ALA A 267 -30.61 11.98 -18.47
CA ALA A 267 -31.36 13.19 -18.86
C ALA A 267 -30.41 14.39 -18.89
N ILE A 268 -29.41 14.45 -17.99
CA ILE A 268 -28.41 15.52 -18.00
C ILE A 268 -27.66 15.54 -19.33
N SER A 269 -27.15 14.37 -19.77
CA SER A 269 -26.42 14.29 -21.04
C SER A 269 -27.27 14.76 -22.22
N GLN A 270 -28.54 14.37 -22.22
CA GLN A 270 -29.48 14.74 -23.31
C GLN A 270 -29.80 16.23 -23.30
N SER A 271 -29.76 16.88 -22.13
CA SER A 271 -30.20 18.28 -21.97
C SER A 271 -29.32 19.30 -22.69
N HIS A 272 -28.08 18.93 -23.05
CA HIS A 272 -27.12 19.88 -23.64
C HIS A 272 -26.44 19.37 -24.93
N HIS A 273 -27.14 18.53 -25.71
CA HIS A 273 -26.64 18.05 -27.00
C HIS A 273 -26.23 19.19 -27.95
N ASN A 274 -26.93 20.30 -27.91
CA ASN A 274 -26.69 21.44 -28.78
C ASN A 274 -26.17 22.65 -27.99
N CYS A 275 -25.30 22.42 -26.99
CA CYS A 275 -24.83 23.53 -26.18
C CYS A 275 -23.76 24.36 -26.92
N SER A 276 -23.54 25.58 -26.43
CA SER A 276 -22.60 26.52 -27.03
C SER A 276 -21.13 26.20 -26.73
N LYS A 277 -20.88 25.28 -25.83
CA LYS A 277 -19.48 24.90 -25.46
C LYS A 277 -18.83 24.15 -26.61
N VAL A 278 -17.70 24.66 -27.11
CA VAL A 278 -16.96 24.00 -28.18
C VAL A 278 -16.10 22.89 -27.58
N GLN A 279 -15.42 23.16 -26.46
CA GLN A 279 -14.55 22.18 -25.76
C GLN A 279 -14.61 22.43 -24.27
N ASP A 280 -14.49 21.33 -23.51
CA ASP A 280 -14.34 21.38 -22.06
C ASP A 280 -12.88 21.61 -21.66
N PRO A 281 -12.63 22.14 -20.45
CA PRO A 281 -11.28 22.17 -19.89
C PRO A 281 -10.68 20.77 -19.76
N TYR A 282 -9.36 20.70 -19.68
CA TYR A 282 -8.64 19.42 -19.68
C TYR A 282 -8.98 18.54 -18.48
N SER A 283 -9.32 19.14 -17.32
CA SER A 283 -9.68 18.36 -16.15
C SER A 283 -10.96 17.53 -16.35
N LEU A 284 -11.78 17.88 -17.36
CA LEU A 284 -12.92 17.06 -17.80
C LEU A 284 -12.55 16.23 -19.03
N ARG A 285 -11.99 16.87 -20.04
CA ARG A 285 -11.80 16.30 -21.37
C ARG A 285 -10.64 15.32 -21.44
N CYS A 286 -9.59 15.52 -20.62
CA CYS A 286 -8.38 14.70 -20.65
C CYS A 286 -8.31 13.68 -19.51
N GLN A 287 -9.45 13.39 -18.88
CA GLN A 287 -9.49 12.41 -17.79
C GLN A 287 -8.92 11.04 -18.22
N PRO A 288 -9.30 10.47 -19.39
CA PRO A 288 -8.74 9.17 -19.76
C PRO A 288 -7.24 9.20 -19.94
N GLN A 289 -6.69 10.30 -20.47
CA GLN A 289 -5.25 10.43 -20.69
C GLN A 289 -4.48 10.47 -19.37
N VAL A 290 -4.94 11.30 -18.43
CA VAL A 290 -4.25 11.47 -17.13
C VAL A 290 -4.47 10.25 -16.25
N MET A 291 -5.72 9.81 -16.09
CA MET A 291 -6.03 8.65 -15.23
C MET A 291 -5.43 7.38 -15.82
N GLY A 292 -5.36 7.27 -17.15
CA GLY A 292 -4.71 6.14 -17.82
C GLY A 292 -3.22 6.08 -17.55
N ALA A 293 -2.56 7.24 -17.51
CA ALA A 293 -1.14 7.31 -17.14
C ALA A 293 -0.94 6.83 -15.69
N CYS A 294 -1.81 7.29 -14.78
CA CYS A 294 -1.78 6.84 -13.38
C CYS A 294 -2.00 5.33 -13.28
N LEU A 295 -2.95 4.79 -14.01
CA LEU A 295 -3.25 3.34 -14.02
C LEU A 295 -2.04 2.54 -14.50
N THR A 296 -1.34 3.03 -15.51
CA THR A 296 -0.12 2.37 -16.00
C THR A 296 0.92 2.28 -14.89
N GLN A 297 1.13 3.36 -14.17
CA GLN A 297 2.06 3.32 -13.04
C GLN A 297 1.61 2.39 -11.91
N UNK A 298 0.42 2.37 -11.56
CA UNK A 298 -0.12 1.54 -10.63
C UNK A 298 0.07 0.15 -10.96
N ARG A 299 -0.10 -0.25 -12.31
CA ARG A 299 0.09 -1.63 -12.74
C ARG A 299 1.55 -2.08 -12.71
N GLN A 300 2.43 -1.22 -13.16
CA GLN A 300 3.87 -1.51 -13.11
C GLN A 300 4.34 -1.71 -11.67
N ALA A 301 3.90 -0.86 -10.74
CA ALA A 301 4.24 -1.02 -9.32
C ALA A 301 3.65 -2.33 -8.76
N ALA A 302 2.42 -2.67 -9.13
CA ALA A 302 1.79 -3.92 -8.69
C ALA A 302 2.59 -5.15 -9.14
N GLU A 303 3.08 -5.12 -10.37
CA GLU A 303 3.92 -6.21 -10.91
C GLU A 303 5.21 -6.37 -10.10
N VAL A 304 5.90 -5.27 -9.85
CA VAL A 304 7.15 -5.28 -9.06
C VAL A 304 6.85 -5.77 -7.64
N LEU A 305 5.86 -5.25 -7.02
CA LEU A 305 5.54 -5.64 -5.65
C LEU A 305 5.02 -7.06 -5.53
N UNK A 306 4.41 -7.58 -6.58
CA UNK A 306 4.00 -8.87 -6.58
C UNK A 306 5.10 -9.77 -6.72
N UNK A 307 6.23 -9.39 -7.46
CA UNK A 307 7.39 -10.04 -7.56
C UNK A 307 8.10 -10.09 -6.33
N GLU A 308 8.15 -8.93 -5.59
CA GLU A 308 8.93 -8.86 -4.34
C GLU A 308 8.26 -9.65 -3.20
N ALA A 309 6.92 -9.63 -3.14
CA ALA A 309 6.18 -10.37 -2.11
C ALA A 309 6.47 -11.87 -2.14
N ASN A 310 6.90 -12.38 -3.27
CA ASN A 310 7.18 -13.81 -3.47
C ASN A 310 8.68 -14.11 -3.54
N ALA A 311 9.53 -13.12 -3.29
CA ALA A 311 10.98 -13.22 -3.43
C ALA A 311 11.62 -13.88 -2.21
N VAL A 312 12.82 -14.41 -2.41
CA VAL A 312 13.75 -14.76 -1.33
C VAL A 312 14.74 -13.60 -1.25
N SER A 313 14.62 -12.82 -0.18
CA SER A 313 15.37 -11.57 -0.05
C SER A 313 16.27 -11.52 1.18
N ASP A 314 16.56 -12.67 1.82
CA ASP A 314 17.57 -12.72 2.87
C ASP A 314 18.95 -13.03 2.27
N ASN A 315 19.94 -13.14 3.14
CA ASN A 315 21.34 -13.37 2.76
C ASN A 315 22.12 -13.99 3.93
N PRO A 316 23.07 -14.89 3.67
CA PRO A 316 23.36 -15.53 2.39
C PRO A 316 22.29 -16.55 2.01
N LEU A 317 22.24 -16.89 0.73
CA LEU A 317 21.29 -17.89 0.23
C LEU A 317 21.92 -19.28 0.25
N VAL A 318 21.11 -20.27 0.59
CA VAL A 318 21.51 -21.67 0.71
C VAL A 318 20.96 -22.43 -0.50
N PHE A 319 21.85 -22.99 -1.31
CA PHE A 319 21.51 -23.81 -2.46
C PHE A 319 21.84 -25.26 -2.09
N ALA A 320 20.88 -25.92 -1.46
CA ALA A 320 21.11 -27.22 -0.81
C ALA A 320 21.49 -28.30 -1.81
N ALA A 321 20.92 -28.30 -3.01
CA ALA A 321 21.20 -29.31 -4.04
C ALA A 321 22.68 -29.31 -4.44
N GLU A 322 23.31 -28.14 -4.43
CA GLU A 322 24.73 -27.99 -4.80
C GLU A 322 25.65 -27.95 -3.56
N GLY A 323 25.08 -27.86 -2.38
CA GLY A 323 25.85 -27.69 -1.14
C GLY A 323 26.52 -26.33 -1.03
N ASP A 324 25.96 -25.31 -1.70
CA ASP A 324 26.53 -23.98 -1.77
C ASP A 324 25.79 -22.99 -0.89
N VAL A 325 26.56 -22.05 -0.32
CA VAL A 325 26.02 -20.88 0.38
C VAL A 325 26.64 -19.66 -0.25
N ILE A 326 25.80 -18.79 -0.83
CA ILE A 326 26.28 -17.69 -1.66
C ILE A 326 25.78 -16.36 -1.08
N SER A 327 26.71 -15.45 -0.82
CA SER A 327 26.38 -14.10 -0.37
C SER A 327 26.16 -13.17 -1.57
N GLY A 328 25.02 -12.53 -1.60
CA GLY A 328 24.65 -11.59 -2.68
C GLY A 328 23.96 -10.35 -2.10
N GLY A 329 23.02 -9.78 -2.85
CA GLY A 329 22.39 -8.52 -2.46
C GLY A 329 20.88 -8.50 -2.62
N ASN A 330 20.20 -9.64 -2.54
CA ASN A 330 18.74 -9.69 -2.72
C ASN A 330 17.96 -8.91 -1.65
N PHE A 331 18.62 -8.54 -0.57
CA PHE A 331 18.04 -7.71 0.50
C PHE A 331 17.91 -6.23 0.11
N HIS A 332 18.53 -5.78 -1.01
CA HIS A 332 18.51 -4.37 -1.38
C HIS A 332 17.13 -4.01 -1.96
N ALA A 333 16.42 -3.11 -1.29
CA ALA A 333 15.02 -2.86 -1.59
C ALA A 333 14.78 -1.79 -2.67
N GLU A 334 15.77 -1.51 -3.53
CA GLU A 334 15.63 -0.51 -4.60
C GLU A 334 14.41 -0.75 -5.49
N PRO A 335 14.09 -2.00 -5.90
CA PRO A 335 12.88 -2.19 -6.72
C PRO A 335 11.61 -1.72 -6.00
N VAL A 336 11.53 -1.96 -4.69
CA VAL A 336 10.39 -1.51 -3.88
C VAL A 336 10.35 0.01 -3.79
N ALA A 337 11.51 0.64 -3.59
CA ALA A 337 11.61 2.11 -3.50
C ALA A 337 11.11 2.77 -4.79
N MET A 338 11.56 2.28 -5.95
CA MET A 338 11.14 2.84 -7.24
C MET A 338 9.66 2.59 -7.51
N ALA A 339 9.14 1.40 -7.15
CA ALA A 339 7.72 1.11 -7.29
C ALA A 339 6.89 2.07 -6.42
N ALA A 340 7.31 2.31 -5.17
CA ALA A 340 6.63 3.23 -4.26
C ALA A 340 6.68 4.67 -4.79
N ASP A 341 7.82 5.11 -5.33
CA ASP A 341 7.92 6.45 -5.93
C ASP A 341 6.93 6.59 -7.10
N ASN A 342 6.81 5.59 -7.94
CA ASN A 342 5.81 5.61 -9.01
C ASN A 342 4.36 5.68 -8.47
N UNK A 343 4.02 5.02 -7.38
CA UNK A 343 2.83 5.05 -6.79
C UNK A 343 2.54 6.34 -6.32
N ALA A 344 3.62 7.12 -5.80
CA ALA A 344 3.45 8.47 -5.30
C ALA A 344 3.09 9.47 -6.40
N LEU A 345 3.77 9.38 -7.52
CA LEU A 345 3.45 10.23 -8.67
C LEU A 345 1.98 10.05 -9.08
N ALA A 346 1.51 8.84 -9.17
CA ALA A 346 0.10 8.59 -9.48
C ALA A 346 -0.86 9.16 -8.42
N UNK A 347 -0.63 8.96 -7.15
CA UNK A 347 -1.38 9.43 -6.14
C UNK A 347 -1.49 10.85 -6.13
N ALA A 348 -0.36 11.60 -6.44
CA ALA A 348 -0.36 13.06 -6.52
C ALA A 348 -1.17 13.56 -7.71
N GLU A 349 -1.02 12.93 -8.86
CA GLU A 349 -1.72 13.34 -10.09
C GLU A 349 -3.24 13.14 -9.96
N ILE A 350 -3.68 12.04 -9.35
CA ILE A 350 -5.11 11.80 -9.09
C ILE A 350 -5.70 12.95 -8.26
N GLY A 351 -5.02 13.31 -7.18
CA GLY A 351 -5.48 14.42 -6.33
C GLY A 351 -5.44 15.76 -7.04
N SER A 352 -4.39 16.00 -7.83
CA SER A 352 -4.24 17.25 -8.59
C SER A 352 -5.37 17.42 -9.59
N LEU A 353 -5.68 16.37 -10.36
CA LEU A 353 -6.76 16.43 -11.36
C LEU A 353 -8.11 16.66 -10.69
N SER A 354 -8.36 15.99 -9.57
CA SER A 354 -9.59 16.14 -8.78
C SER A 354 -9.74 17.59 -8.28
N GLU A 355 -8.66 18.16 -7.73
CA GLU A 355 -8.69 19.54 -7.23
C GLU A 355 -9.03 20.53 -8.35
N ARG A 356 -8.50 20.30 -9.56
CA ARG A 356 -8.83 21.16 -10.70
C ARG A 356 -10.30 21.07 -11.07
N ARG A 357 -10.91 19.90 -10.96
CA ARG A 357 -12.35 19.74 -11.21
C ARG A 357 -13.20 20.42 -10.13
N ILE A 358 -12.75 20.37 -8.88
CA ILE A 358 -13.44 21.10 -7.80
C ILE A 358 -13.42 22.60 -8.10
N ALA A 359 -12.24 23.13 -8.44
CA ALA A 359 -12.10 24.57 -8.78
C ALA A 359 -13.01 24.96 -9.96
N LEU A 360 -13.10 24.09 -10.97
CA LEU A 360 -13.97 24.32 -12.12
C LEU A 360 -15.44 24.45 -11.69
N MET A 361 -15.88 23.59 -10.76
CA MET A 361 -17.27 23.63 -10.29
C MET A 361 -17.58 24.90 -9.48
N MET A 362 -16.57 25.49 -8.83
CA MET A 362 -16.77 26.75 -8.09
C MET A 362 -16.99 27.95 -9.01
N ASP A 363 -16.53 27.86 -10.26
CA ASP A 363 -16.58 28.96 -11.23
C ASP A 363 -17.86 28.85 -12.06
N SER A 364 -18.78 29.82 -11.88
CA SER A 364 -20.06 29.82 -12.57
C SER A 364 -19.93 29.93 -14.09
N HIS A 365 -18.88 30.58 -14.60
CA HIS A 365 -18.67 30.69 -16.06
C HIS A 365 -18.28 29.35 -16.65
N MET A 366 -17.52 28.52 -15.91
CA MET A 366 -17.09 27.23 -16.40
C MET A 366 -18.14 26.15 -16.22
N SER A 367 -18.81 26.14 -15.06
CA SER A 367 -19.71 25.05 -14.68
C SER A 367 -21.17 25.32 -15.02
N GLN A 368 -21.55 26.60 -15.18
CA GLN A 368 -22.94 27.02 -15.31
C GLN A 368 -23.77 26.61 -14.09
N LEU A 369 -23.11 26.58 -12.91
CA LEU A 369 -23.75 26.37 -11.62
C LEU A 369 -23.59 27.66 -10.80
N PRO A 370 -24.40 27.85 -9.75
CA PRO A 370 -24.20 29.04 -8.90
C PRO A 370 -22.79 29.07 -8.31
N PRO A 371 -22.21 30.30 -8.16
CA PRO A 371 -20.85 30.41 -7.58
C PRO A 371 -20.77 29.67 -6.24
N PHE A 372 -19.69 28.91 -6.06
CA PHE A 372 -19.42 28.12 -4.85
C PHE A 372 -20.55 27.16 -4.47
N LEU A 373 -21.43 26.80 -5.46
CA LEU A 373 -22.44 25.74 -5.32
C LEU A 373 -23.45 26.01 -4.19
N VAL A 374 -23.82 27.28 -3.99
CA VAL A 374 -24.77 27.63 -2.95
C VAL A 374 -25.70 28.74 -3.46
N LYS A 375 -26.96 28.74 -3.01
CA LYS A 375 -27.89 29.80 -3.29
C LYS A 375 -27.65 30.97 -2.33
N ASN A 376 -28.11 32.16 -2.69
CA ASN A 376 -27.96 33.40 -1.91
C ASN A 376 -26.48 33.67 -1.60
N GLY A 377 -25.66 33.68 -2.66
CA GLY A 377 -24.22 34.02 -2.53
C GLY A 377 -24.05 35.39 -1.92
N GLY A 378 -22.99 35.51 -1.10
CA GLY A 378 -22.77 36.72 -0.33
C GLY A 378 -23.22 36.55 1.11
N VAL A 379 -24.44 36.04 1.32
CA VAL A 379 -24.90 35.60 2.65
C VAL A 379 -24.28 34.23 2.94
N ASN A 380 -24.23 33.36 1.93
CA ASN A 380 -23.61 32.04 2.02
C ASN A 380 -22.31 32.03 1.23
N SER A 381 -21.29 31.38 1.79
CA SER A 381 -20.00 31.14 1.16
C SER A 381 -19.92 29.76 0.47
N GLY A 382 -20.78 28.84 0.85
CA GLY A 382 -20.87 27.52 0.21
C GLY A 382 -19.60 26.70 0.27
N PHE A 383 -19.15 26.21 -0.86
CA PHE A 383 -18.01 25.32 -0.99
C PHE A 383 -16.66 26.05 -1.10
N MET A 384 -16.62 27.39 -0.93
CA MET A 384 -15.40 28.18 -1.14
C MET A 384 -14.21 27.58 -0.36
N ILE A 385 -14.39 27.38 0.94
CA ILE A 385 -13.28 26.93 1.80
C ILE A 385 -13.06 25.40 1.68
N ALA A 386 -14.08 24.63 1.32
CA ALA A 386 -13.86 23.21 0.99
C ALA A 386 -12.88 23.07 -0.19
N GLN A 387 -12.98 23.94 -1.20
CA GLN A 387 -12.03 23.94 -2.32
C GLN A 387 -10.63 24.34 -1.85
N VAL A 388 -10.52 25.31 -0.92
CA VAL A 388 -9.23 25.70 -0.35
C VAL A 388 -8.60 24.52 0.40
N THR A 389 -9.41 23.76 1.14
CA THR A 389 -8.93 22.55 1.81
C THR A 389 -8.38 21.55 0.78
N ALA A 390 -9.11 21.30 -0.30
CA ALA A 390 -8.65 20.40 -1.37
C ALA A 390 -7.33 20.88 -1.97
N ALA A 391 -7.18 22.19 -2.18
CA ALA A 391 -5.96 22.79 -2.72
C ALA A 391 -4.77 22.59 -1.75
N ALA A 392 -5.01 22.74 -0.45
CA ALA A 392 -3.96 22.52 0.57
C ALA A 392 -3.48 21.07 0.55
N LEU A 393 -4.42 20.10 0.49
CA LEU A 393 -4.08 18.69 0.47
C LEU A 393 -3.33 18.31 -0.82
N ALA A 394 -3.77 18.82 -1.97
CA ALA A 394 -3.10 18.58 -3.25
C ALA A 394 -1.69 19.16 -3.26
N SER A 395 -1.50 20.34 -2.67
CA SER A 395 -0.19 20.97 -2.54
C SER A 395 0.76 20.12 -1.67
N GLU A 396 0.26 19.62 -0.54
CA GLU A 396 1.07 18.74 0.32
C GLU A 396 1.50 17.48 -0.42
N ASN A 397 0.62 16.89 -1.22
CA ASN A 397 0.95 15.72 -2.04
C ASN A 397 2.09 16.00 -3.02
N LYS A 398 2.19 17.21 -3.57
CA LYS A 398 3.31 17.57 -4.47
C LYS A 398 4.64 17.47 -3.74
N ALA A 399 4.70 17.96 -2.50
CA ALA A 399 5.92 17.85 -1.69
C ALA A 399 6.23 16.38 -1.35
N LEU A 400 5.21 15.61 -0.98
CA LEU A 400 5.37 14.21 -0.62
C LEU A 400 5.74 13.32 -1.81
N SER A 401 5.48 13.75 -3.05
CA SER A 401 5.79 12.96 -4.24
C SER A 401 7.26 13.00 -4.63
N HIS A 402 8.09 13.80 -3.94
CA HIS A 402 9.53 13.83 -4.20
C HIS A 402 10.12 12.43 -4.05
N PRO A 403 10.92 11.94 -5.02
CA PRO A 403 11.41 10.56 -4.97
C PRO A 403 12.31 10.30 -3.77
N HIS A 404 12.07 9.19 -3.08
CA HIS A 404 12.94 8.70 -2.00
C HIS A 404 14.03 7.77 -2.54
N SER A 405 13.78 7.06 -3.64
CA SER A 405 14.70 6.07 -4.19
C SER A 405 16.06 6.65 -4.60
N VAL A 406 16.13 7.96 -4.80
CA VAL A 406 17.37 8.64 -5.22
C VAL A 406 18.10 9.31 -4.04
N ASP A 407 17.66 9.08 -2.80
CA ASP A 407 18.20 9.77 -1.62
C ASP A 407 19.13 8.86 -0.80
N SER A 408 20.04 8.19 -1.47
CA SER A 408 20.98 7.27 -0.84
C SER A 408 22.01 7.99 0.03
N LEU A 409 22.40 7.34 1.14
CA LEU A 409 23.54 7.77 1.96
C LEU A 409 24.19 6.52 2.60
N PRO A 410 25.50 6.54 2.85
CA PRO A 410 26.16 5.33 3.36
C PRO A 410 25.83 5.05 4.83
N THR A 411 25.69 3.76 5.15
CA THR A 411 25.51 3.27 6.52
C THR A 411 26.52 2.15 6.80
N SER A 412 26.51 1.61 8.01
CA SER A 412 27.36 0.50 8.44
C SER A 412 28.86 0.75 8.13
N ALA A 413 29.33 1.95 8.50
CA ALA A 413 30.72 2.38 8.31
C ALA A 413 31.15 2.24 6.84
N ASN A 414 30.25 2.63 5.92
CA ASN A 414 30.44 2.61 4.46
C ASN A 414 30.44 1.20 3.83
N GLN A 415 30.17 0.15 4.59
CA GLN A 415 29.95 -1.18 4.01
C GLN A 415 28.66 -1.19 3.17
N GLU A 416 27.65 -0.47 3.65
CA GLU A 416 26.39 -0.25 2.93
C GLU A 416 26.45 1.15 2.32
N ASP A 417 27.21 1.30 1.25
CA ASP A 417 27.51 2.61 0.66
C ASP A 417 26.44 3.10 -0.33
N HIS A 418 25.43 2.27 -0.56
CA HIS A 418 24.23 2.63 -1.34
C HIS A 418 23.02 1.99 -0.70
N VAL A 419 21.98 2.78 -0.40
CA VAL A 419 20.76 2.34 0.27
C VAL A 419 19.54 2.79 -0.52
N SER A 420 18.40 2.12 -0.34
CA SER A 420 17.22 2.33 -1.18
C SER A 420 16.24 3.37 -0.65
N MET A 421 16.19 3.58 0.65
CA MET A 421 15.15 4.36 1.34
C MET A 421 13.73 3.81 1.11
N ALA A 422 13.59 2.54 0.75
CA ALA A 422 12.29 1.95 0.44
C ALA A 422 11.27 2.07 1.58
N PRO A 423 11.64 1.89 2.88
CA PRO A 423 10.64 2.07 3.93
C PRO A 423 10.02 3.47 3.95
N ALA A 424 10.83 4.52 3.80
CA ALA A 424 10.31 5.88 3.75
C ALA A 424 9.47 6.10 2.48
N ALA A 425 9.92 5.56 1.35
CA ALA A 425 9.17 5.63 0.08
C ALA A 425 7.78 4.99 0.23
N GLY A 426 7.69 3.82 0.86
CA GLY A 426 6.42 3.15 1.08
C GLY A 426 5.55 3.87 2.10
N ARG A 427 6.14 4.27 3.22
CA ARG A 427 5.39 4.88 4.33
C ARG A 427 4.74 6.21 3.93
N ARG A 428 5.44 7.07 3.15
CA ARG A 428 4.85 8.37 2.77
C ARG A 428 3.57 8.19 1.94
N LEU A 429 3.37 7.03 1.28
CA LEU A 429 2.16 6.77 0.51
C LEU A 429 0.90 6.84 1.37
N TRP A 430 1.00 6.49 2.65
CA TRP A 430 -0.16 6.49 3.54
C TRP A 430 -0.70 7.90 3.75
N ALA A 431 0.18 8.86 4.05
CA ALA A 431 -0.22 10.26 4.17
C ALA A 431 -0.77 10.81 2.85
N MET A 432 -0.15 10.43 1.72
CA MET A 432 -0.65 10.84 0.41
C MET A 432 -2.04 10.28 0.12
N ALA A 433 -2.30 9.04 0.55
CA ALA A 433 -3.62 8.43 0.39
C ALA A 433 -4.67 9.17 1.22
N GLU A 434 -4.33 9.55 2.46
CA GLU A 434 -5.23 10.36 3.30
C GLU A 434 -5.55 11.69 2.63
N ASN A 435 -4.53 12.38 2.14
CA ASN A 435 -4.71 13.67 1.45
C ASN A 435 -5.59 13.51 0.21
N THR A 436 -5.31 12.49 -0.63
CA THR A 436 -6.06 12.27 -1.86
C THR A 436 -7.52 11.92 -1.54
N ARG A 437 -7.75 11.10 -0.51
CA ARG A 437 -9.11 10.77 -0.06
C ARG A 437 -9.87 12.03 0.36
N GLY A 438 -9.19 12.95 1.05
CA GLY A 438 -9.79 14.25 1.41
C GLY A 438 -10.17 15.07 0.20
N VAL A 439 -9.29 15.15 -0.81
CA VAL A 439 -9.59 15.87 -2.05
C VAL A 439 -10.81 15.25 -2.75
N LEU A 440 -10.82 13.91 -2.88
CA LEU A 440 -11.92 13.20 -3.54
C LEU A 440 -13.24 13.34 -2.76
N ALA A 441 -13.18 13.40 -1.43
CA ALA A 441 -14.37 13.64 -0.61
C ALA A 441 -14.99 14.99 -0.96
N VAL A 442 -14.16 16.02 -1.08
CA VAL A 442 -14.65 17.36 -1.49
C VAL A 442 -15.22 17.31 -2.90
N GLU A 443 -14.56 16.62 -3.84
CA GLU A 443 -15.09 16.50 -5.21
C GLU A 443 -16.43 15.78 -5.22
N TRP A 444 -16.56 14.69 -4.47
CA TRP A 444 -17.83 13.94 -4.42
C TRP A 444 -18.96 14.81 -3.89
N LEU A 445 -18.68 15.56 -2.80
CA LEU A 445 -19.65 16.50 -2.23
C LEU A 445 -20.03 17.58 -3.24
N ALA A 446 -19.04 18.17 -3.90
CA ALA A 446 -19.27 19.25 -4.88
C ALA A 446 -20.04 18.74 -6.10
N ALA A 447 -19.68 17.57 -6.63
CA ALA A 447 -20.35 17.02 -7.80
C ALA A 447 -21.80 16.64 -7.48
N ALA A 448 -22.04 16.02 -6.32
CA ALA A 448 -23.40 15.71 -5.89
C ALA A 448 -24.24 16.99 -5.72
N GLN A 449 -23.63 18.03 -5.14
CA GLN A 449 -24.29 19.34 -4.99
C GLN A 449 -24.66 19.93 -6.35
N GLY A 450 -23.72 19.88 -7.30
CA GLY A 450 -23.95 20.37 -8.66
C GLY A 450 -25.06 19.60 -9.37
N LEU A 451 -25.08 18.27 -9.21
CA LEU A 451 -26.13 17.44 -9.78
C LEU A 451 -27.52 17.79 -9.20
N ASP A 452 -27.59 17.98 -7.87
CA ASP A 452 -28.84 18.38 -7.23
C ASP A 452 -29.35 19.71 -7.77
N MET A 453 -28.46 20.62 -8.19
CA MET A 453 -28.80 21.93 -8.75
C MET A 453 -29.25 21.86 -10.21
N ARG A 454 -29.12 20.71 -10.88
CA ARG A 454 -29.69 20.46 -12.21
C ARG A 454 -31.11 19.95 -12.03
N GLU A 455 -31.97 20.79 -11.48
CA GLU A 455 -33.33 20.44 -11.05
C GLU A 455 -34.11 19.70 -12.14
N GLY A 456 -34.72 18.57 -11.77
CA GLY A 456 -35.55 17.76 -12.67
C GLY A 456 -34.78 16.86 -13.62
N LEU A 457 -33.43 16.84 -13.56
CA LEU A 457 -32.63 16.01 -14.44
C LEU A 457 -31.89 14.92 -13.63
N THR A 458 -31.85 13.71 -14.17
CA THR A 458 -31.11 12.60 -13.58
C THR A 458 -29.88 12.29 -14.43
N THR A 459 -28.85 11.81 -13.76
CA THR A 459 -27.65 11.28 -14.43
C THR A 459 -27.81 9.78 -14.72
N SER A 460 -26.77 9.10 -15.20
CA SER A 460 -26.84 7.67 -15.49
C SER A 460 -26.97 6.86 -14.18
N PRO A 461 -27.49 5.62 -14.26
CA PRO A 461 -27.88 4.87 -13.04
C PRO A 461 -26.79 4.68 -12.01
N LEU A 462 -25.56 4.31 -12.44
CA LEU A 462 -24.45 4.10 -11.47
C LEU A 462 -24.04 5.41 -10.81
N LEU A 463 -24.10 6.52 -11.54
CA LEU A 463 -23.80 7.83 -10.97
C LEU A 463 -24.91 8.31 -10.04
N GLU A 464 -26.18 7.97 -10.33
CA GLU A 464 -27.28 8.20 -9.38
C GLU A 464 -27.08 7.39 -8.10
N GLU A 465 -26.60 6.13 -8.24
CA GLU A 465 -26.27 5.31 -7.07
C GLU A 465 -25.19 5.99 -6.23
N ALA A 466 -24.12 6.48 -6.88
CA ALA A 466 -23.04 7.20 -6.18
C ALA A 466 -23.59 8.44 -5.45
N ARG A 467 -24.49 9.19 -6.10
CA ARG A 467 -25.11 10.37 -5.46
C ARG A 467 -25.95 9.96 -4.27
N HIS A 468 -26.75 8.91 -4.39
CA HIS A 468 -27.62 8.43 -3.31
C HIS A 468 -26.81 7.91 -2.11
N LEU A 469 -25.73 7.19 -2.36
CA LEU A 469 -24.84 6.71 -1.28
C LEU A 469 -24.35 7.88 -0.42
N LEU A 470 -23.96 8.97 -1.05
CA LEU A 470 -23.53 10.16 -0.29
C LEU A 470 -24.71 10.77 0.47
N ARG A 471 -25.86 10.88 -0.18
CA ARG A 471 -27.04 11.52 0.40
C ARG A 471 -27.65 10.75 1.60
N GLU A 472 -27.31 9.47 1.76
CA GLU A 472 -27.66 8.72 2.97
C GLU A 472 -27.01 9.30 4.21
N ARG A 473 -25.86 9.97 4.07
CA ARG A 473 -25.07 10.49 5.20
C ARG A 473 -24.95 12.01 5.19
N VAL A 474 -25.01 12.65 4.00
CA VAL A 474 -24.77 14.09 3.88
C VAL A 474 -25.91 14.71 3.07
N PRO A 475 -26.77 15.53 3.71
CA PRO A 475 -27.86 16.17 2.96
C PRO A 475 -27.36 17.25 2.02
N HIS A 476 -28.21 17.65 1.09
CA HIS A 476 -27.96 18.79 0.18
C HIS A 476 -27.56 20.03 1.00
N TYR A 477 -26.64 20.83 0.47
CA TYR A 477 -26.11 22.03 1.13
C TYR A 477 -27.00 23.22 0.75
N THR A 478 -27.98 23.52 1.58
CA THR A 478 -28.95 24.59 1.29
C THR A 478 -28.48 25.96 1.77
N GLN A 479 -27.73 25.98 2.87
CA GLN A 479 -27.18 27.20 3.46
C GLN A 479 -25.91 26.83 4.25
N ASP A 480 -25.10 27.82 4.55
CA ASP A 480 -23.85 27.61 5.30
C ASP A 480 -24.13 26.89 6.64
N ARG A 481 -23.30 25.87 6.91
CA ARG A 481 -23.34 25.07 8.13
C ARG A 481 -21.94 24.59 8.46
N TYR A 482 -21.74 24.00 9.64
CA TYR A 482 -20.45 23.42 9.99
C TYR A 482 -20.11 22.31 9.01
N PHE A 483 -19.11 22.55 8.17
CA PHE A 483 -18.88 21.74 6.97
C PHE A 483 -17.99 20.50 7.22
N ALA A 484 -17.08 20.56 8.21
CA ALA A 484 -16.11 19.47 8.40
C ALA A 484 -16.78 18.11 8.59
N PRO A 485 -17.90 17.97 9.33
CA PRO A 485 -18.56 16.66 9.44
C PRO A 485 -19.06 16.10 8.11
N ASP A 486 -19.44 16.94 7.17
CA ASP A 486 -19.85 16.47 5.84
C ASP A 486 -18.67 15.85 5.10
N ILE A 487 -17.48 16.52 5.19
CA ILE A 487 -16.23 16.01 4.59
C ILE A 487 -15.85 14.69 5.26
N ASP A 488 -15.91 14.62 6.60
CA ASP A 488 -15.55 13.41 7.35
C ASP A 488 -16.46 12.23 6.94
N ASN A 489 -17.77 12.47 6.77
CA ASN A 489 -18.69 11.44 6.32
C ASN A 489 -18.34 10.93 4.91
N ALA A 490 -18.01 11.85 3.99
CA ALA A 490 -17.60 11.46 2.64
C ALA A 490 -16.29 10.66 2.67
N ILE A 491 -15.31 11.08 3.48
CA ILE A 491 -14.05 10.35 3.68
C ILE A 491 -14.33 8.92 4.17
N ALA A 492 -15.22 8.78 5.17
CA ALA A 492 -15.56 7.46 5.73
C ALA A 492 -16.21 6.55 4.66
N LEU A 493 -17.09 7.11 3.83
CA LEU A 493 -17.71 6.34 2.75
C LEU A 493 -16.69 5.90 1.70
N LEU A 494 -15.71 6.76 1.36
CA LEU A 494 -14.62 6.41 0.44
C LEU A 494 -13.74 5.31 1.04
N ALA A 495 -13.38 5.43 2.33
CA ALA A 495 -12.55 4.44 3.02
C ALA A 495 -13.26 3.08 3.10
N ALA A 496 -14.61 3.08 3.19
CA ALA A 496 -15.41 1.85 3.17
C ALA A 496 -15.59 1.28 1.76
N ARG A 497 -14.94 1.87 0.75
CA ARG A 497 -14.88 1.41 -0.64
C ARG A 497 -16.25 1.41 -1.35
N HIS A 498 -17.15 2.32 -0.95
CA HIS A 498 -18.48 2.37 -1.56
C HIS A 498 -18.42 2.70 -3.06
N LEU A 499 -17.59 3.68 -3.45
CA LEU A 499 -17.46 4.03 -4.88
C LEU A 499 -16.67 2.99 -5.67
N THR A 500 -15.67 2.37 -5.05
CA THR A 500 -14.84 1.33 -5.69
C THR A 500 -15.72 0.20 -6.24
N ARG A 501 -16.79 -0.15 -5.51
CA ARG A 501 -17.68 -1.25 -5.87
C ARG A 501 -18.48 -1.02 -7.16
N LEU A 502 -18.56 0.24 -7.61
CA LEU A 502 -19.30 0.59 -8.83
C LEU A 502 -18.50 0.27 -10.10
N LEU A 503 -17.23 -0.09 -9.95
CA LEU A 503 -16.34 -0.34 -11.08
C LEU A 503 -15.72 -1.73 -10.99
N PRO A 504 -15.37 -2.33 -12.13
CA PRO A 504 -14.58 -3.57 -12.12
C PRO A 504 -13.18 -3.30 -11.57
N ALA A 505 -12.52 -4.34 -11.06
CA ALA A 505 -11.15 -4.25 -10.56
C ALA A 505 -10.21 -3.83 -11.70
N VAL A 506 -9.20 -3.03 -11.39
CA VAL A 506 -8.37 -2.40 -12.42
C VAL A 506 -6.90 -2.83 -12.41
N LEU A 507 -6.42 -3.48 -11.33
CA LEU A 507 -5.02 -3.92 -11.28
C LEU A 507 -4.80 -5.32 -11.86
N HIS A 508 -5.86 -6.06 -12.15
CA HIS A 508 -5.78 -7.45 -12.62
C HIS A 508 -6.15 -7.58 -14.08
#